data_1fa39b30f1bdf97d13b4f6959cc13d71
#
_entry.id   1fa39b30f1bdf97d13b4f6959cc13d71
#
_cell.length_a   1.000
_cell.length_b   1.000
_cell.length_c   1.000
_cell.angle_alpha   90.00
_cell.angle_beta   90.00
_cell.angle_gamma   90.00
#
_symmetry.space_group_name_H-M   'P 1'
#
loop_
_entity.id
_entity.type
_entity.pdbx_description
1 polymer ?
#
loop_
_entity_poly.entity_id
_entity_poly.type
_entity_poly.pdbx_seq_one_letter_code
_entity_poly.pdbx_strand_id
1 'polypeptide(L)'
;MEKIKLIECPRDAMQGWKTFIPTEIKIEYINKLLEVGFDTIDFGSFVSPKAIPQLADTKEVLNGLNLAHTNSKLLAIVANVRGAEEAVQYNEISYLGFPFSISETFQRLNTNSSIEDSLKTIDAIQHLCVRHNKQLVTYMSMGFGNPYGDAYNSDIAIHWVEKLSQLGNTIFSMSDTVGVSNPDTITYIFSNLVKAFPSLEFGAHFHSTQETAMEKITAAYDNK
;
A
#
# COMPACT_ATOMS: atom_id res chain seq x y z
N MET A 1 -9.59 23.46 1.86
CA MET A 1 -9.86 22.06 1.51
C MET A 1 -8.51 21.37 1.42
N GLU A 2 -8.29 20.31 2.19
CA GLU A 2 -7.10 19.47 2.02
C GLU A 2 -7.10 18.86 0.62
N LYS A 3 -5.94 18.91 -0.03
CA LYS A 3 -5.79 18.36 -1.38
C LYS A 3 -5.76 16.83 -1.29
N ILE A 4 -6.69 16.15 -1.97
CA ILE A 4 -6.63 14.70 -2.09
C ILE A 4 -5.40 14.29 -2.88
N LYS A 5 -4.70 13.29 -2.36
CA LYS A 5 -3.60 12.64 -3.04
C LYS A 5 -4.15 11.50 -3.91
N LEU A 6 -3.87 11.56 -5.20
CA LEU A 6 -4.13 10.46 -6.11
C LEU A 6 -2.86 9.65 -6.25
N ILE A 7 -2.97 8.36 -5.96
CA ILE A 7 -1.86 7.41 -6.02
C ILE A 7 -2.13 6.43 -7.15
N GLU A 8 -1.22 6.32 -8.10
CA GLU A 8 -1.30 5.34 -9.17
C GLU A 8 -0.50 4.10 -8.80
N CYS A 9 -1.04 2.91 -9.08
CA CYS A 9 -0.51 1.62 -8.62
C CYS A 9 -0.12 0.69 -9.77
N PRO A 10 0.78 1.06 -10.71
CA PRO A 10 1.19 0.19 -11.82
C PRO A 10 1.83 -1.11 -11.32
N ARG A 11 2.52 -1.10 -10.19
CA ARG A 11 3.10 -2.28 -9.57
C ARG A 11 2.04 -3.34 -9.28
N ASP A 12 0.93 -2.92 -8.67
CA ASP A 12 -0.14 -3.85 -8.30
C ASP A 12 -0.84 -4.44 -9.53
N ALA A 13 -1.13 -3.59 -10.50
CA ALA A 13 -1.71 -4.01 -11.78
C ALA A 13 -0.82 -5.03 -12.52
N MET A 14 0.49 -4.86 -12.51
CA MET A 14 1.44 -5.75 -13.19
C MET A 14 1.72 -7.04 -12.41
N GLN A 15 1.63 -7.02 -11.09
CA GLN A 15 2.10 -8.10 -10.22
C GLN A 15 1.50 -9.47 -10.57
N GLY A 16 0.22 -9.51 -10.94
CA GLY A 16 -0.49 -10.74 -11.29
C GLY A 16 -0.38 -11.15 -12.77
N TRP A 17 0.34 -10.38 -13.60
CA TRP A 17 0.44 -10.65 -15.03
C TRP A 17 1.32 -11.88 -15.30
N LYS A 18 0.78 -12.85 -16.05
CA LYS A 18 1.46 -14.14 -16.25
C LYS A 18 2.69 -14.06 -17.15
N THR A 19 2.64 -13.22 -18.18
CA THR A 19 3.76 -13.00 -19.09
C THR A 19 4.64 -11.89 -18.51
N PHE A 20 5.95 -12.13 -18.41
CA PHE A 20 6.87 -11.10 -17.94
C PHE A 20 6.82 -9.88 -18.87
N ILE A 21 6.52 -8.73 -18.29
CA ILE A 21 6.52 -7.46 -19.02
C ILE A 21 7.99 -7.00 -19.12
N PRO A 22 8.51 -6.75 -20.33
CA PRO A 22 9.88 -6.28 -20.50
C PRO A 22 10.17 -5.01 -19.68
N THR A 23 11.36 -4.92 -19.12
CA THR A 23 11.81 -3.80 -18.27
C THR A 23 11.62 -2.46 -18.94
N GLU A 24 11.96 -2.37 -20.23
CA GLU A 24 11.83 -1.15 -21.04
C GLU A 24 10.38 -0.69 -21.15
N ILE A 25 9.44 -1.63 -21.25
CA ILE A 25 8.00 -1.31 -21.32
C ILE A 25 7.51 -0.78 -19.96
N LYS A 26 7.97 -1.36 -18.85
CA LYS A 26 7.67 -0.84 -17.51
C LYS A 26 8.20 0.58 -17.33
N ILE A 27 9.44 0.83 -17.74
CA ILE A 27 10.08 2.14 -17.68
C ILE A 27 9.29 3.16 -18.52
N GLU A 28 8.96 2.82 -19.77
CA GLU A 28 8.17 3.69 -20.65
C GLU A 28 6.82 4.02 -20.02
N TYR A 29 6.11 3.01 -19.53
CA TYR A 29 4.78 3.17 -18.91
C TYR A 29 4.85 4.07 -17.67
N ILE A 30 5.77 3.78 -16.75
CA ILE A 30 5.88 4.58 -15.51
C ILE A 30 6.33 6.01 -15.81
N ASN A 31 7.22 6.22 -16.77
CA ASN A 31 7.61 7.58 -17.20
C ASN A 31 6.40 8.37 -17.72
N LYS A 32 5.48 7.76 -18.46
CA LYS A 32 4.23 8.42 -18.87
C LYS A 32 3.32 8.75 -17.68
N LEU A 33 3.26 7.88 -16.68
CA LEU A 33 2.51 8.17 -15.44
C LEU A 33 3.12 9.33 -14.66
N LEU A 34 4.45 9.46 -14.65
CA LEU A 34 5.15 10.59 -14.01
C LEU A 34 4.79 11.94 -14.66
N GLU A 35 4.48 11.96 -15.96
CA GLU A 35 4.02 13.15 -16.69
C GLU A 35 2.57 13.55 -16.34
N VAL A 36 1.74 12.60 -15.88
CA VAL A 36 0.34 12.88 -15.50
C VAL A 36 0.24 13.73 -14.23
N GLY A 37 1.21 13.61 -13.32
CA GLY A 37 1.27 14.38 -12.09
C GLY A 37 0.47 13.80 -10.93
N PHE A 38 0.39 12.48 -10.82
CA PHE A 38 -0.06 11.80 -9.60
C PHE A 38 0.77 12.26 -8.38
N ASP A 39 0.19 12.25 -7.19
CA ASP A 39 0.95 12.56 -5.97
C ASP A 39 2.05 11.53 -5.75
N THR A 40 1.71 10.26 -5.89
CA THR A 40 2.62 9.14 -5.66
C THR A 40 2.37 8.04 -6.69
N ILE A 41 3.44 7.35 -7.07
CA ILE A 41 3.38 6.16 -7.93
C ILE A 41 3.95 4.96 -7.15
N ASP A 42 3.12 3.94 -6.92
CA ASP A 42 3.53 2.63 -6.45
C ASP A 42 4.16 1.86 -7.62
N PHE A 43 5.48 2.04 -7.78
CA PHE A 43 6.17 1.68 -9.01
C PHE A 43 6.79 0.29 -9.00
N GLY A 44 7.06 -0.28 -7.82
CA GLY A 44 7.87 -1.50 -7.74
C GLY A 44 7.87 -2.16 -6.37
N SER A 45 8.69 -3.21 -6.23
CA SER A 45 8.72 -4.01 -5.02
C SER A 45 10.11 -4.57 -4.74
N PHE A 46 10.53 -4.55 -3.48
CA PHE A 46 11.73 -5.22 -2.95
C PHE A 46 11.38 -6.53 -2.25
N VAL A 47 10.35 -7.18 -2.71
CA VAL A 47 9.97 -8.55 -2.31
C VAL A 47 10.82 -9.56 -3.10
N SER A 48 10.99 -10.77 -2.56
CA SER A 48 11.76 -11.81 -3.23
C SER A 48 11.30 -12.05 -4.68
N PRO A 49 12.21 -12.03 -5.67
CA PRO A 49 11.89 -12.39 -7.07
C PRO A 49 11.26 -13.78 -7.24
N LYS A 50 11.50 -14.69 -6.29
CA LYS A 50 10.84 -16.01 -6.31
C LYS A 50 9.35 -15.92 -5.97
N ALA A 51 8.97 -14.96 -5.13
CA ALA A 51 7.58 -14.73 -4.76
C ALA A 51 6.84 -13.91 -5.85
N ILE A 52 7.50 -12.88 -6.38
CA ILE A 52 6.91 -12.00 -7.40
C ILE A 52 7.91 -11.83 -8.56
N PRO A 53 8.00 -12.81 -9.48
CA PRO A 53 8.95 -12.74 -10.60
C PRO A 53 8.77 -11.52 -11.50
N GLN A 54 7.52 -11.03 -11.63
CA GLN A 54 7.18 -9.88 -12.45
C GLN A 54 7.90 -8.59 -12.01
N LEU A 55 8.29 -8.48 -10.74
CA LEU A 55 8.91 -7.29 -10.17
C LEU A 55 10.41 -7.50 -9.83
N ALA A 56 11.00 -8.55 -10.38
CA ALA A 56 12.43 -8.87 -10.14
C ALA A 56 13.38 -7.77 -10.63
N ASP A 57 12.93 -6.96 -11.59
CA ASP A 57 13.66 -5.87 -12.25
C ASP A 57 13.35 -4.47 -11.68
N THR A 58 12.81 -4.39 -10.46
CA THR A 58 12.43 -3.11 -9.83
C THR A 58 13.58 -2.10 -9.81
N LYS A 59 14.82 -2.53 -9.61
CA LYS A 59 16.00 -1.64 -9.58
C LYS A 59 16.34 -1.08 -10.96
N GLU A 60 16.29 -1.94 -11.97
CA GLU A 60 16.49 -1.57 -13.36
C GLU A 60 15.41 -0.59 -13.82
N VAL A 61 14.16 -0.85 -13.44
CA VAL A 61 13.06 0.08 -13.68
C VAL A 61 13.35 1.42 -13.04
N LEU A 62 13.67 1.46 -11.73
CA LEU A 62 13.99 2.70 -11.01
C LEU A 62 15.08 3.51 -11.70
N ASN A 63 16.16 2.85 -12.12
CA ASN A 63 17.28 3.49 -12.82
C ASN A 63 16.90 4.11 -14.18
N GLY A 64 15.82 3.64 -14.79
CA GLY A 64 15.31 4.15 -16.07
C GLY A 64 14.25 5.25 -15.95
N LEU A 65 13.83 5.61 -14.72
CA LEU A 65 12.81 6.63 -14.52
C LEU A 65 13.39 8.06 -14.68
N ASN A 66 12.64 8.91 -15.39
CA ASN A 66 12.97 10.32 -15.53
C ASN A 66 12.28 11.14 -14.43
N LEU A 67 12.98 11.38 -13.35
CA LEU A 67 12.47 12.10 -12.18
C LEU A 67 12.75 13.60 -12.19
N ALA A 68 13.44 14.13 -13.22
CA ALA A 68 13.92 15.51 -13.24
C ALA A 68 12.79 16.55 -13.34
N HIS A 69 11.64 16.18 -13.89
CA HIS A 69 10.55 17.11 -14.21
C HIS A 69 9.21 16.72 -13.57
N THR A 70 9.24 15.89 -12.54
CA THR A 70 8.02 15.46 -11.84
C THR A 70 8.05 15.85 -10.36
N ASN A 71 6.86 16.11 -9.80
CA ASN A 71 6.66 16.22 -8.35
C ASN A 71 6.10 14.94 -7.74
N SER A 72 5.84 13.92 -8.56
CA SER A 72 5.35 12.63 -8.09
C SER A 72 6.41 11.95 -7.23
N LYS A 73 5.98 11.38 -6.13
CA LYS A 73 6.83 10.59 -5.24
C LYS A 73 6.78 9.13 -5.64
N LEU A 74 7.82 8.39 -5.30
CA LEU A 74 7.85 6.96 -5.54
C LEU A 74 7.57 6.20 -4.25
N LEU A 75 6.74 5.15 -4.37
CA LEU A 75 6.47 4.17 -3.34
C LEU A 75 6.91 2.79 -3.85
N ALA A 76 7.59 2.03 -2.98
CA ALA A 76 7.94 0.64 -3.25
C ALA A 76 7.46 -0.29 -2.14
N ILE A 77 6.94 -1.45 -2.52
CA ILE A 77 6.47 -2.45 -1.56
C ILE A 77 7.64 -3.25 -0.98
N VAL A 78 7.58 -3.47 0.31
CA VAL A 78 8.49 -4.36 1.06
C VAL A 78 7.67 -5.33 1.91
N ALA A 79 8.13 -6.57 2.06
CA ALA A 79 7.44 -7.58 2.86
C ALA A 79 8.23 -8.03 4.10
N ASN A 80 9.45 -7.53 4.27
CA ASN A 80 10.33 -7.86 5.40
C ASN A 80 11.42 -6.79 5.58
N VAL A 81 12.15 -6.89 6.69
CA VAL A 81 13.23 -5.96 7.05
C VAL A 81 14.34 -5.91 5.99
N ARG A 82 14.73 -7.05 5.42
CA ARG A 82 15.78 -7.11 4.39
C ARG A 82 15.40 -6.29 3.14
N GLY A 83 14.15 -6.45 2.67
CA GLY A 83 13.66 -5.65 1.53
C GLY A 83 13.61 -4.16 1.85
N ALA A 84 13.25 -3.81 3.09
CA ALA A 84 13.26 -2.43 3.54
C ALA A 84 14.68 -1.86 3.63
N GLU A 85 15.65 -2.61 4.19
CA GLU A 85 17.07 -2.21 4.24
C GLU A 85 17.63 -1.93 2.83
N GLU A 86 17.20 -2.69 1.84
CA GLU A 86 17.59 -2.47 0.45
C GLU A 86 16.89 -1.23 -0.14
N ALA A 87 15.57 -1.11 0.03
CA ALA A 87 14.78 -0.02 -0.54
C ALA A 87 15.18 1.37 0.00
N VAL A 88 15.54 1.48 1.29
CA VAL A 88 15.93 2.77 1.90
C VAL A 88 17.25 3.34 1.36
N GLN A 89 18.05 2.55 0.64
CA GLN A 89 19.30 3.02 0.02
C GLN A 89 19.04 3.92 -1.20
N TYR A 90 17.85 3.88 -1.77
CA TYR A 90 17.49 4.67 -2.95
C TYR A 90 16.84 5.99 -2.53
N ASN A 91 17.53 7.11 -2.82
CA ASN A 91 17.04 8.45 -2.44
C ASN A 91 15.74 8.81 -3.15
N GLU A 92 15.50 8.27 -4.33
CA GLU A 92 14.32 8.48 -5.18
C GLU A 92 13.04 7.93 -4.56
N ILE A 93 13.14 6.91 -3.71
CA ILE A 93 11.99 6.31 -3.03
C ILE A 93 11.64 7.16 -1.82
N SER A 94 10.41 7.68 -1.78
CA SER A 94 9.89 8.48 -0.66
C SER A 94 9.13 7.63 0.35
N TYR A 95 8.43 6.62 -0.13
CA TYR A 95 7.56 5.77 0.68
C TYR A 95 7.93 4.30 0.57
N LEU A 96 7.90 3.59 1.70
CA LEU A 96 7.83 2.15 1.72
C LEU A 96 6.41 1.71 2.01
N GLY A 97 5.88 0.75 1.25
CA GLY A 97 4.58 0.14 1.49
C GLY A 97 4.74 -1.22 2.15
N PHE A 98 4.06 -1.46 3.26
CA PHE A 98 4.07 -2.77 3.93
C PHE A 98 2.66 -3.35 3.99
N PRO A 99 2.42 -4.57 3.44
CA PRO A 99 1.13 -5.24 3.52
C PRO A 99 0.97 -5.92 4.89
N PHE A 100 0.23 -5.27 5.78
CA PHE A 100 -0.19 -5.81 7.06
C PHE A 100 -1.62 -6.32 6.95
N SER A 101 -1.87 -7.60 7.25
CA SER A 101 -3.22 -8.15 7.20
C SER A 101 -3.85 -8.26 8.58
N ILE A 102 -5.15 -7.95 8.65
CA ILE A 102 -5.96 -8.21 9.84
C ILE A 102 -6.56 -9.63 9.86
N SER A 103 -6.35 -10.41 8.78
CA SER A 103 -6.66 -11.83 8.69
C SER A 103 -5.39 -12.65 8.93
N GLU A 104 -5.37 -13.47 9.97
CA GLU A 104 -4.21 -14.33 10.28
C GLU A 104 -3.92 -15.33 9.16
N THR A 105 -4.98 -15.90 8.56
CA THR A 105 -4.84 -16.83 7.44
C THR A 105 -4.20 -16.15 6.24
N PHE A 106 -4.67 -14.96 5.85
CA PHE A 106 -4.07 -14.23 4.74
C PHE A 106 -2.65 -13.77 5.05
N GLN A 107 -2.39 -13.32 6.28
CA GLN A 107 -1.04 -12.90 6.69
C GLN A 107 -0.03 -14.04 6.48
N ARG A 108 -0.39 -15.27 6.91
CA ARG A 108 0.45 -16.45 6.70
C ARG A 108 0.62 -16.80 5.23
N LEU A 109 -0.44 -16.74 4.44
CA LEU A 109 -0.38 -17.05 3.00
C LEU A 109 0.44 -16.02 2.21
N ASN A 110 0.30 -14.74 2.54
CA ASN A 110 0.90 -13.64 1.78
C ASN A 110 2.37 -13.39 2.14
N THR A 111 2.70 -13.42 3.43
CA THR A 111 4.07 -13.07 3.91
C THR A 111 4.77 -14.21 4.64
N ASN A 112 4.14 -15.38 4.77
CA ASN A 112 4.62 -16.53 5.56
C ASN A 112 4.94 -16.13 7.01
N SER A 113 4.15 -15.23 7.60
CA SER A 113 4.33 -14.68 8.94
C SER A 113 3.00 -14.65 9.70
N SER A 114 3.04 -14.71 11.03
CA SER A 114 1.88 -14.42 11.87
C SER A 114 1.63 -12.91 11.93
N ILE A 115 0.42 -12.52 12.36
CA ILE A 115 0.14 -11.10 12.65
C ILE A 115 1.10 -10.57 13.73
N GLU A 116 1.36 -11.35 14.77
CA GLU A 116 2.28 -10.98 15.85
C GLU A 116 3.71 -10.75 15.37
N ASP A 117 4.24 -11.60 14.50
CA ASP A 117 5.57 -11.41 13.91
C ASP A 117 5.59 -10.25 12.92
N SER A 118 4.49 -10.00 12.24
CA SER A 118 4.33 -8.84 11.36
C SER A 118 4.33 -7.52 12.12
N LEU A 119 3.83 -7.47 13.36
CA LEU A 119 3.98 -6.29 14.23
C LEU A 119 5.45 -5.98 14.53
N LYS A 120 6.26 -6.99 14.83
CA LYS A 120 7.72 -6.82 15.04
C LYS A 120 8.42 -6.35 13.77
N THR A 121 8.00 -6.90 12.63
CA THR A 121 8.55 -6.53 11.31
C THR A 121 8.23 -5.09 10.96
N ILE A 122 6.97 -4.67 11.13
CA ILE A 122 6.55 -3.30 10.80
C ILE A 122 7.21 -2.27 11.72
N ASP A 123 7.38 -2.57 13.00
CA ASP A 123 8.10 -1.73 13.95
C ASP A 123 9.56 -1.51 13.51
N ALA A 124 10.26 -2.58 13.15
CA ALA A 124 11.63 -2.49 12.63
C ALA A 124 11.70 -1.68 11.32
N ILE A 125 10.74 -1.85 10.40
CA ILE A 125 10.68 -1.09 9.14
C ILE A 125 10.36 0.39 9.41
N GLN A 126 9.47 0.70 10.35
CA GLN A 126 9.18 2.08 10.75
C GLN A 126 10.44 2.78 11.26
N HIS A 127 11.23 2.12 12.10
CA HIS A 127 12.50 2.67 12.57
C HIS A 127 13.52 2.87 11.44
N LEU A 128 13.56 1.99 10.43
CA LEU A 128 14.38 2.19 9.24
C LEU A 128 13.91 3.40 8.42
N CYS A 129 12.61 3.54 8.20
CA CYS A 129 12.04 4.67 7.48
C CYS A 129 12.42 6.00 8.13
N VAL A 130 12.25 6.12 9.46
CA VAL A 130 12.61 7.34 10.21
C VAL A 130 14.10 7.66 10.04
N ARG A 131 15.00 6.67 10.19
CA ARG A 131 16.46 6.88 10.05
C ARG A 131 16.87 7.35 8.66
N HIS A 132 16.17 6.91 7.63
CA HIS A 132 16.50 7.23 6.23
C HIS A 132 15.62 8.33 5.63
N ASN A 133 14.87 9.05 6.47
CA ASN A 133 13.95 10.12 6.04
C ASN A 133 12.93 9.64 4.99
N LYS A 134 12.39 8.43 5.19
CA LYS A 134 11.30 7.83 4.41
C LYS A 134 10.04 7.78 5.26
N GLN A 135 8.90 7.55 4.62
CA GLN A 135 7.63 7.31 5.31
C GLN A 135 7.14 5.89 5.02
N LEU A 136 6.53 5.29 6.05
CA LEU A 136 5.91 3.98 5.91
C LEU A 136 4.42 4.14 5.64
N VAL A 137 3.94 3.51 4.58
CA VAL A 137 2.51 3.34 4.27
C VAL A 137 2.11 1.92 4.65
N THR A 138 1.23 1.77 5.62
CA THR A 138 0.72 0.48 6.04
C THR A 138 -0.55 0.15 5.26
N TYR A 139 -0.48 -0.87 4.40
CA TYR A 139 -1.64 -1.40 3.69
C TYR A 139 -2.39 -2.33 4.62
N MET A 140 -3.61 -1.93 5.04
CA MET A 140 -4.49 -2.73 5.90
C MET A 140 -5.21 -3.80 5.08
N SER A 141 -4.47 -4.85 4.69
CA SER A 141 -5.00 -5.94 3.86
C SER A 141 -6.14 -6.67 4.57
N MET A 142 -7.16 -7.08 3.80
CA MET A 142 -8.42 -7.63 4.30
C MET A 142 -9.21 -6.64 5.17
N GLY A 143 -8.97 -5.34 4.96
CA GLY A 143 -9.55 -4.25 5.76
C GLY A 143 -11.07 -4.14 5.69
N PHE A 144 -11.71 -4.81 4.73
CA PHE A 144 -13.16 -4.82 4.52
C PHE A 144 -13.78 -6.23 4.57
N GLY A 145 -13.02 -7.22 4.98
CA GLY A 145 -13.44 -8.62 5.08
C GLY A 145 -12.47 -9.59 4.43
N ASN A 146 -12.68 -10.87 4.69
CA ASN A 146 -11.82 -11.94 4.17
C ASN A 146 -12.65 -13.18 3.75
N PRO A 147 -12.16 -13.98 2.78
CA PRO A 147 -12.84 -15.19 2.32
C PRO A 147 -12.45 -16.44 3.11
N TYR A 148 -11.64 -16.32 4.17
CA TYR A 148 -11.04 -17.46 4.89
C TYR A 148 -11.82 -17.88 6.11
N GLY A 149 -12.85 -17.12 6.49
CA GLY A 149 -13.62 -17.37 7.70
C GLY A 149 -12.95 -16.86 8.99
N ASP A 150 -11.88 -16.09 8.87
CA ASP A 150 -11.29 -15.39 10.02
C ASP A 150 -12.29 -14.36 10.55
N ALA A 151 -12.28 -14.14 11.86
CA ALA A 151 -13.15 -13.16 12.49
C ALA A 151 -12.93 -11.76 11.89
N TYR A 152 -14.03 -11.13 11.47
CA TYR A 152 -14.00 -9.79 10.88
C TYR A 152 -15.23 -9.00 11.32
N ASN A 153 -14.97 -7.76 11.68
CA ASN A 153 -15.92 -6.65 11.65
C ASN A 153 -15.13 -5.34 11.50
N SER A 154 -15.82 -4.24 11.22
CA SER A 154 -15.15 -2.95 11.00
C SER A 154 -14.38 -2.45 12.22
N ASP A 155 -14.81 -2.80 13.45
CA ASP A 155 -14.12 -2.40 14.68
C ASP A 155 -12.78 -3.12 14.84
N ILE A 156 -12.65 -4.34 14.33
CA ILE A 156 -11.35 -5.05 14.27
C ILE A 156 -10.37 -4.27 13.42
N ALA A 157 -10.79 -3.76 12.25
CA ALA A 157 -9.92 -2.95 11.39
C ALA A 157 -9.48 -1.66 12.09
N ILE A 158 -10.41 -0.96 12.76
CA ILE A 158 -10.13 0.25 13.54
C ILE A 158 -9.16 -0.04 14.68
N HIS A 159 -9.37 -1.14 15.41
CA HIS A 159 -8.47 -1.57 16.50
C HIS A 159 -7.02 -1.83 16.02
N TRP A 160 -6.86 -2.43 14.84
CA TRP A 160 -5.52 -2.65 14.30
C TRP A 160 -4.85 -1.34 13.87
N VAL A 161 -5.59 -0.36 13.33
CA VAL A 161 -5.06 0.98 13.08
C VAL A 161 -4.57 1.63 14.38
N GLU A 162 -5.34 1.53 15.48
CA GLU A 162 -4.92 2.02 16.79
C GLU A 162 -3.60 1.39 17.23
N LYS A 163 -3.51 0.06 17.21
CA LYS A 163 -2.27 -0.65 17.59
C LYS A 163 -1.06 -0.25 16.76
N LEU A 164 -1.22 -0.15 15.46
CA LEU A 164 -0.14 0.20 14.55
C LEU A 164 0.27 1.67 14.68
N SER A 165 -0.66 2.57 14.98
CA SER A 165 -0.35 3.98 15.24
C SER A 165 0.52 4.16 16.50
N GLN A 166 0.33 3.31 17.51
CA GLN A 166 1.17 3.29 18.71
C GLN A 166 2.63 2.89 18.42
N LEU A 167 2.88 2.20 17.30
CA LEU A 167 4.23 1.91 16.79
C LEU A 167 4.81 3.04 15.93
N GLY A 168 4.13 4.20 15.87
CA GLY A 168 4.57 5.36 15.10
C GLY A 168 4.16 5.35 13.62
N ASN A 169 3.29 4.41 13.20
CA ASN A 169 2.75 4.43 11.84
C ASN A 169 1.72 5.54 11.71
N THR A 170 1.84 6.37 10.68
CA THR A 170 1.00 7.57 10.51
C THR A 170 0.20 7.57 9.22
N ILE A 171 0.49 6.68 8.27
CA ILE A 171 -0.16 6.59 6.97
C ILE A 171 -0.72 5.18 6.77
N PHE A 172 -2.03 5.09 6.59
CA PHE A 172 -2.75 3.84 6.44
C PHE A 172 -3.52 3.80 5.11
N SER A 173 -3.30 2.76 4.32
CA SER A 173 -4.08 2.46 3.12
C SER A 173 -5.08 1.35 3.44
N MET A 174 -6.36 1.71 3.61
CA MET A 174 -7.43 0.75 3.88
C MET A 174 -7.72 -0.05 2.62
N SER A 175 -7.36 -1.35 2.64
CA SER A 175 -7.30 -2.17 1.43
C SER A 175 -8.45 -3.17 1.36
N ASP A 176 -9.25 -3.04 0.30
CA ASP A 176 -10.30 -4.00 -0.10
C ASP A 176 -9.69 -5.09 -0.97
N THR A 177 -8.84 -5.91 -0.36
CA THR A 177 -7.96 -6.89 -1.03
C THR A 177 -8.70 -7.87 -1.94
N VAL A 178 -9.95 -8.19 -1.59
CA VAL A 178 -10.78 -9.16 -2.34
C VAL A 178 -12.04 -8.56 -2.95
N GLY A 179 -12.19 -7.24 -2.92
CA GLY A 179 -13.26 -6.52 -3.61
C GLY A 179 -14.65 -6.64 -2.95
N VAL A 180 -14.72 -6.92 -1.64
CA VAL A 180 -15.99 -7.16 -0.91
C VAL A 180 -16.56 -5.94 -0.21
N SER A 181 -15.85 -4.81 -0.22
CA SER A 181 -16.35 -3.57 0.37
C SER A 181 -17.59 -3.05 -0.35
N ASN A 182 -18.44 -2.34 0.38
CA ASN A 182 -19.59 -1.63 -0.12
C ASN A 182 -19.66 -0.23 0.51
N PRO A 183 -20.49 0.71 0.00
CA PRO A 183 -20.57 2.06 0.52
C PRO A 183 -20.83 2.16 2.03
N ASP A 184 -21.63 1.28 2.61
CA ASP A 184 -21.96 1.32 4.05
C ASP A 184 -20.73 0.96 4.90
N THR A 185 -20.01 -0.13 4.56
CA THR A 185 -18.80 -0.53 5.28
C THR A 185 -17.66 0.49 5.11
N ILE A 186 -17.53 1.08 3.93
CA ILE A 186 -16.57 2.15 3.66
C ILE A 186 -16.88 3.38 4.50
N THR A 187 -18.13 3.85 4.47
CA THR A 187 -18.60 5.00 5.27
C THR A 187 -18.34 4.77 6.75
N TYR A 188 -18.71 3.61 7.27
CA TYR A 188 -18.48 3.27 8.68
C TYR A 188 -17.00 3.34 9.05
N ILE A 189 -16.14 2.70 8.29
CA ILE A 189 -14.70 2.66 8.59
C ILE A 189 -14.08 4.06 8.52
N PHE A 190 -14.26 4.78 7.41
CA PHE A 190 -13.59 6.08 7.22
C PHE A 190 -14.11 7.13 8.21
N SER A 191 -15.42 7.23 8.42
CA SER A 191 -15.98 8.20 9.39
C SER A 191 -15.49 7.96 10.82
N ASN A 192 -15.29 6.71 11.23
CA ASN A 192 -14.76 6.38 12.55
C ASN A 192 -13.24 6.62 12.63
N LEU A 193 -12.47 6.22 11.62
CA LEU A 193 -11.02 6.41 11.61
C LEU A 193 -10.63 7.89 11.62
N VAL A 194 -11.22 8.69 10.74
CA VAL A 194 -10.91 10.14 10.65
C VAL A 194 -11.29 10.86 11.94
N LYS A 195 -12.40 10.48 12.55
CA LYS A 195 -12.83 11.05 13.84
C LYS A 195 -11.95 10.62 15.01
N ALA A 196 -11.58 9.34 15.07
CA ALA A 196 -10.80 8.80 16.19
C ALA A 196 -9.32 9.20 16.12
N PHE A 197 -8.77 9.35 14.90
CA PHE A 197 -7.35 9.58 14.66
C PHE A 197 -7.10 10.76 13.72
N PRO A 198 -7.46 11.99 14.11
CA PRO A 198 -7.40 13.17 13.21
C PRO A 198 -5.96 13.58 12.82
N SER A 199 -4.94 13.01 13.43
CA SER A 199 -3.52 13.24 13.10
C SER A 199 -2.94 12.21 12.13
N LEU A 200 -3.70 11.16 11.79
CA LEU A 200 -3.26 10.11 10.88
C LEU A 200 -3.78 10.37 9.47
N GLU A 201 -3.03 9.91 8.48
CA GLU A 201 -3.43 9.96 7.07
C GLU A 201 -4.07 8.62 6.66
N PHE A 202 -5.27 8.70 6.08
CA PHE A 202 -6.01 7.54 5.59
C PHE A 202 -6.19 7.61 4.08
N GLY A 203 -5.83 6.52 3.39
CA GLY A 203 -6.10 6.32 1.99
C GLY A 203 -7.05 5.13 1.76
N ALA A 204 -7.74 5.15 0.63
CA ALA A 204 -8.57 4.05 0.16
C ALA A 204 -7.86 3.33 -0.99
N HIS A 205 -7.76 2.00 -0.88
CA HIS A 205 -7.21 1.13 -1.92
C HIS A 205 -8.23 0.03 -2.22
N PHE A 206 -8.99 0.21 -3.31
CA PHE A 206 -10.10 -0.67 -3.64
C PHE A 206 -9.81 -1.54 -4.85
N HIS A 207 -10.00 -2.85 -4.72
CA HIS A 207 -10.20 -3.72 -5.86
C HIS A 207 -11.67 -3.65 -6.27
N SER A 208 -11.93 -3.09 -7.42
CA SER A 208 -13.28 -2.76 -7.88
C SER A 208 -13.50 -3.18 -9.32
N THR A 209 -14.76 -3.42 -9.68
CA THR A 209 -15.17 -3.47 -11.09
C THR A 209 -15.44 -2.05 -11.58
N GLN A 210 -15.59 -1.90 -12.90
CA GLN A 210 -15.93 -0.59 -13.48
C GLN A 210 -17.25 -0.05 -12.95
N GLU A 211 -18.21 -0.92 -12.64
CA GLU A 211 -19.55 -0.57 -12.15
C GLU A 211 -19.51 -0.07 -10.70
N THR A 212 -18.62 -0.61 -9.86
CA THR A 212 -18.59 -0.35 -8.41
C THR A 212 -17.53 0.67 -7.99
N ALA A 213 -16.58 1.00 -8.87
CA ALA A 213 -15.44 1.85 -8.51
C ALA A 213 -15.86 3.23 -8.01
N MET A 214 -16.74 3.91 -8.74
CA MET A 214 -17.15 5.28 -8.40
C MET A 214 -17.93 5.36 -7.11
N GLU A 215 -18.85 4.43 -6.82
CA GLU A 215 -19.59 4.43 -5.57
C GLU A 215 -18.69 4.21 -4.35
N LYS A 216 -17.69 3.31 -4.47
CA LYS A 216 -16.72 3.06 -3.40
C LYS A 216 -15.83 4.27 -3.14
N ILE A 217 -15.30 4.89 -4.21
CA ILE A 217 -14.47 6.09 -4.11
C ILE A 217 -15.26 7.24 -3.50
N THR A 218 -16.51 7.46 -3.93
CA THR A 218 -17.38 8.52 -3.40
C THR A 218 -17.65 8.30 -1.92
N ALA A 219 -17.97 7.06 -1.51
CA ALA A 219 -18.21 6.75 -0.10
C ALA A 219 -17.00 7.06 0.79
N ALA A 220 -15.77 6.75 0.32
CA ALA A 220 -14.56 7.11 1.06
C ALA A 220 -14.32 8.63 1.08
N TYR A 221 -14.51 9.30 -0.06
CA TYR A 221 -14.29 10.74 -0.21
C TYR A 221 -15.22 11.57 0.69
N ASP A 222 -16.49 11.20 0.78
CA ASP A 222 -17.50 11.93 1.56
C ASP A 222 -17.31 11.78 3.08
N ASN A 223 -16.47 10.84 3.51
CA ASN A 223 -16.22 10.53 4.92
C ASN A 223 -14.77 10.82 5.40
N LYS A 224 -14.06 11.68 4.68
CA LYS A 224 -12.71 12.14 5.02
C LYS A 224 -12.70 13.26 6.07
#